data_de5a08f48760bcafd6ecc1e8e2ddae28
#
_entry.id   de5a08f48760bcafd6ecc1e8e2ddae28
#
_cell.length_a   1.000
_cell.length_b   1.000
_cell.length_c   1.000
_cell.angle_alpha   90.00
_cell.angle_beta   90.00
_cell.angle_gamma   90.00
#
_symmetry.space_group_name_H-M   'P 1'
#
loop_
_entity.id
_entity.type
_entity.pdbx_description
1 polymer ?
#
loop_
_entity_poly.entity_id
_entity_poly.type
_entity_poly.pdbx_seq_one_letter_code
_entity_poly.pdbx_strand_id
1 'polypeptide(L)'
;MRQILFSILLAAGCMTVSAQQKFMLPNANPQVKDTEHEIEQYGGISILGVVNPSVEVYLPEASKANGCAVILCPGGGLRALSWTSDVIEMAKLLNDNGYAAIGLKYHLNTGTMQMPKGMKMPPMVDVTGFANFKDADCNPAHFPQGDSILALAADDANAAMRLVREHAAEWKIEKVGYLGFSAGGGVAFAATNIAKPEEMPDFICTNFGPALCPVKVPNPAPPLLIMSRVDHSNVAAGLVCLFLEWKKAGGNAEIHLYGDGKGPYQLMPQNGTTTTEAWSQQFLLWLKAKGFCDSSK
;
A
#
# COMPACT_ATOMS: atom_id res chain seq x y z
N MET A 1 -16.63 60.45 -4.76
CA MET A 1 -15.94 59.28 -5.36
C MET A 1 -15.90 58.18 -4.27
N ARG A 2 -16.76 57.16 -4.42
CA ARG A 2 -16.81 55.99 -3.49
C ARG A 2 -16.01 54.86 -4.16
N GLN A 3 -14.89 54.49 -3.55
CA GLN A 3 -14.15 53.29 -3.96
C GLN A 3 -14.88 52.07 -3.42
N ILE A 4 -15.29 51.20 -4.32
CA ILE A 4 -15.83 49.88 -4.02
C ILE A 4 -14.64 48.90 -3.98
N LEU A 5 -14.25 48.45 -2.79
CA LEU A 5 -13.32 47.33 -2.62
C LEU A 5 -14.05 46.03 -2.96
N PHE A 6 -13.65 45.38 -4.05
CA PHE A 6 -14.00 44.01 -4.34
C PHE A 6 -13.06 43.09 -3.56
N SER A 7 -13.59 42.50 -2.47
CA SER A 7 -12.92 41.41 -1.78
C SER A 7 -13.14 40.13 -2.58
N ILE A 8 -12.10 39.65 -3.25
CA ILE A 8 -12.09 38.32 -3.87
C ILE A 8 -11.87 37.32 -2.73
N LEU A 9 -12.93 36.63 -2.31
CA LEU A 9 -12.83 35.45 -1.45
C LEU A 9 -12.26 34.32 -2.31
N LEU A 10 -10.98 33.99 -2.14
CA LEU A 10 -10.40 32.74 -2.65
C LEU A 10 -10.98 31.60 -1.79
N ALA A 11 -12.02 30.94 -2.27
CA ALA A 11 -12.43 29.66 -1.74
C ALA A 11 -11.37 28.64 -2.16
N ALA A 12 -10.49 28.26 -1.22
CA ALA A 12 -9.65 27.09 -1.36
C ALA A 12 -10.57 25.86 -1.30
N GLY A 13 -11.10 25.47 -2.44
CA GLY A 13 -11.83 24.23 -2.60
C GLY A 13 -10.83 23.10 -2.40
N CYS A 14 -11.02 22.32 -1.35
CA CYS A 14 -10.36 21.03 -1.18
C CYS A 14 -10.86 20.14 -2.34
N MET A 15 -10.10 20.10 -3.44
CA MET A 15 -10.41 19.19 -4.55
C MET A 15 -10.16 17.77 -4.05
N THR A 16 -11.21 17.05 -3.74
CA THR A 16 -11.14 15.61 -3.48
C THR A 16 -10.89 14.89 -4.80
N VAL A 17 -9.84 14.07 -4.85
CA VAL A 17 -9.63 13.16 -5.98
C VAL A 17 -10.74 12.13 -5.94
N SER A 18 -11.45 11.97 -7.05
CA SER A 18 -12.49 10.96 -7.23
C SER A 18 -12.00 9.89 -8.19
N ALA A 19 -12.35 8.63 -7.93
CA ALA A 19 -12.09 7.55 -8.87
C ALA A 19 -12.73 7.86 -10.24
N GLN A 20 -11.95 7.69 -11.30
CA GLN A 20 -12.43 7.94 -12.66
C GLN A 20 -13.17 6.72 -13.23
N GLN A 21 -12.73 5.52 -12.83
CA GLN A 21 -13.28 4.24 -13.29
C GLN A 21 -13.21 3.21 -12.16
N LYS A 22 -14.17 2.28 -12.14
CA LYS A 22 -14.18 1.11 -11.25
C LYS A 22 -14.27 -0.15 -12.11
N PHE A 23 -13.43 -1.13 -11.83
CA PHE A 23 -13.43 -2.43 -12.49
C PHE A 23 -13.60 -3.54 -11.47
N MET A 24 -14.51 -4.47 -11.74
CA MET A 24 -14.57 -5.74 -11.01
C MET A 24 -13.43 -6.64 -11.48
N LEU A 25 -12.76 -7.30 -10.56
CA LEU A 25 -11.71 -8.25 -10.91
C LEU A 25 -12.30 -9.61 -11.32
N PRO A 26 -11.58 -10.42 -12.11
CA PRO A 26 -12.05 -11.75 -12.55
C PRO A 26 -12.39 -12.71 -11.40
N ASN A 27 -11.78 -12.48 -10.23
CA ASN A 27 -12.01 -13.29 -9.01
C ASN A 27 -13.35 -12.94 -8.32
N ALA A 28 -14.03 -11.88 -8.74
CA ALA A 28 -15.35 -11.53 -8.22
C ALA A 28 -16.37 -12.58 -8.65
N ASN A 29 -17.21 -13.01 -7.72
CA ASN A 29 -18.32 -13.91 -7.99
C ASN A 29 -19.66 -13.17 -7.85
N PRO A 30 -20.29 -12.75 -8.95
CA PRO A 30 -21.53 -11.98 -8.90
C PRO A 30 -22.72 -12.75 -8.29
N GLN A 31 -22.61 -14.06 -8.08
CA GLN A 31 -23.60 -14.88 -7.40
C GLN A 31 -23.48 -14.80 -5.87
N VAL A 32 -22.33 -14.35 -5.35
CA VAL A 32 -22.16 -14.12 -3.93
C VAL A 32 -22.78 -12.77 -3.58
N LYS A 33 -23.66 -12.78 -2.56
CA LYS A 33 -24.25 -11.54 -2.07
C LYS A 33 -23.16 -10.58 -1.65
N ASP A 34 -23.18 -9.40 -2.21
CA ASP A 34 -22.25 -8.32 -1.82
C ASP A 34 -22.47 -7.93 -0.36
N THR A 35 -21.40 -7.89 0.39
CA THR A 35 -21.37 -7.49 1.81
C THR A 35 -20.49 -6.27 2.04
N GLU A 36 -19.96 -5.69 0.97
CA GLU A 36 -19.13 -4.48 1.04
C GLU A 36 -19.95 -3.32 1.65
N HIS A 37 -19.37 -2.65 2.62
CA HIS A 37 -19.93 -1.46 3.24
C HIS A 37 -18.84 -0.57 3.83
N GLU A 38 -19.18 0.69 3.98
CA GLU A 38 -18.28 1.70 4.52
C GLU A 38 -18.60 1.97 6.00
N ILE A 39 -17.55 2.22 6.77
CA ILE A 39 -17.65 2.73 8.14
C ILE A 39 -16.70 3.91 8.33
N GLU A 40 -17.09 4.86 9.17
CA GLU A 40 -16.19 5.91 9.62
C GLU A 40 -15.35 5.40 10.80
N GLN A 41 -14.04 5.43 10.65
CA GLN A 41 -13.11 5.15 11.75
C GLN A 41 -11.76 5.85 11.51
N TYR A 42 -11.06 6.18 12.59
CA TYR A 42 -9.75 6.83 12.56
C TYR A 42 -9.68 8.13 11.73
N GLY A 43 -10.81 8.85 11.65
CA GLY A 43 -10.88 10.12 10.90
C GLY A 43 -11.08 9.97 9.40
N GLY A 44 -11.41 8.78 8.91
CA GLY A 44 -11.68 8.51 7.52
C GLY A 44 -12.60 7.33 7.30
N ILE A 45 -12.80 6.96 6.04
CA ILE A 45 -13.61 5.82 5.63
C ILE A 45 -12.75 4.58 5.60
N SER A 46 -13.27 3.49 6.16
CA SER A 46 -12.79 2.13 5.98
C SER A 46 -13.86 1.29 5.29
N ILE A 47 -13.42 0.38 4.42
CA ILE A 47 -14.29 -0.57 3.70
C ILE A 47 -14.17 -1.93 4.35
N LEU A 48 -15.31 -2.55 4.61
CA LEU A 48 -15.41 -3.89 5.18
C LEU A 48 -16.19 -4.80 4.24
N GLY A 49 -16.11 -6.11 4.49
CA GLY A 49 -16.99 -7.10 3.87
C GLY A 49 -16.72 -7.32 2.39
N VAL A 50 -15.54 -7.01 1.87
CA VAL A 50 -15.20 -7.24 0.46
C VAL A 50 -15.16 -8.75 0.18
N VAL A 51 -16.11 -9.22 -0.61
CA VAL A 51 -16.21 -10.59 -1.15
C VAL A 51 -16.17 -10.59 -2.68
N ASN A 52 -16.31 -9.44 -3.29
CA ASN A 52 -16.20 -9.22 -4.73
C ASN A 52 -15.09 -8.18 -4.97
N PRO A 53 -13.85 -8.63 -5.26
CA PRO A 53 -12.71 -7.75 -5.41
C PRO A 53 -12.86 -6.83 -6.61
N SER A 54 -12.36 -5.61 -6.46
CA SER A 54 -12.42 -4.59 -7.50
C SER A 54 -11.24 -3.63 -7.40
N VAL A 55 -11.06 -2.81 -8.42
CA VAL A 55 -10.13 -1.68 -8.37
C VAL A 55 -10.84 -0.38 -8.70
N GLU A 56 -10.36 0.69 -8.09
CA GLU A 56 -10.70 2.06 -8.45
C GLU A 56 -9.48 2.73 -9.06
N VAL A 57 -9.67 3.34 -10.23
CA VAL A 57 -8.59 3.91 -11.05
C VAL A 57 -8.58 5.42 -10.91
N TYR A 58 -7.41 5.97 -10.59
CA TYR A 58 -7.15 7.39 -10.44
C TYR A 58 -5.98 7.76 -11.37
N LEU A 59 -6.30 8.37 -12.50
CA LEU A 59 -5.28 8.80 -13.47
C LEU A 59 -4.87 10.26 -13.21
N PRO A 60 -3.59 10.61 -13.36
CA PRO A 60 -3.15 11.99 -13.30
C PRO A 60 -3.67 12.78 -14.50
N GLU A 61 -3.59 14.10 -14.45
CA GLU A 61 -3.78 14.92 -15.63
C GLU A 61 -2.86 14.44 -16.76
N ALA A 62 -3.38 14.33 -17.98
CA ALA A 62 -2.65 13.77 -19.12
C ALA A 62 -1.31 14.50 -19.40
N SER A 63 -1.22 15.78 -19.06
CA SER A 63 0.00 16.59 -19.17
C SER A 63 1.07 16.27 -18.15
N LYS A 64 0.70 15.65 -17.02
CA LYS A 64 1.59 15.27 -15.93
C LYS A 64 1.96 13.80 -15.96
N ALA A 65 1.22 12.97 -16.70
CA ALA A 65 1.38 11.52 -16.71
C ALA A 65 2.83 11.11 -17.01
N ASN A 66 3.43 10.35 -16.10
CA ASN A 66 4.84 9.95 -16.15
C ASN A 66 5.07 8.48 -16.54
N GLY A 67 4.01 7.76 -16.93
CA GLY A 67 4.11 6.38 -17.39
C GLY A 67 4.17 5.32 -16.28
N CYS A 68 4.02 5.72 -15.02
CA CYS A 68 4.09 4.76 -13.90
C CYS A 68 2.76 4.70 -13.13
N ALA A 69 2.34 3.47 -12.79
CA ALA A 69 1.21 3.20 -11.94
C ALA A 69 1.64 2.56 -10.61
N VAL A 70 0.92 2.90 -9.56
CA VAL A 70 1.07 2.31 -8.23
C VAL A 70 -0.24 1.64 -7.83
N ILE A 71 -0.22 0.31 -7.67
CA ILE A 71 -1.33 -0.43 -7.09
C ILE A 71 -1.24 -0.25 -5.57
N LEU A 72 -2.25 0.39 -5.00
CA LEU A 72 -2.37 0.67 -3.58
C LEU A 72 -3.08 -0.50 -2.90
N CYS A 73 -2.36 -1.19 -2.02
CA CYS A 73 -2.89 -2.28 -1.20
C CYS A 73 -3.11 -1.74 0.23
N PRO A 74 -4.36 -1.40 0.61
CA PRO A 74 -4.65 -0.78 1.90
C PRO A 74 -4.37 -1.69 3.09
N GLY A 75 -4.12 -1.08 4.26
CA GLY A 75 -4.08 -1.75 5.54
C GLY A 75 -5.47 -2.06 6.10
N GLY A 76 -5.50 -2.76 7.22
CA GLY A 76 -6.73 -3.11 7.93
C GLY A 76 -6.80 -4.56 8.39
N GLY A 77 -5.65 -5.24 8.51
CA GLY A 77 -5.54 -6.57 9.11
C GLY A 77 -6.27 -7.68 8.35
N LEU A 78 -6.44 -7.56 7.03
CA LEU A 78 -7.23 -8.44 6.16
C LEU A 78 -8.73 -8.52 6.57
N ARG A 79 -9.24 -7.51 7.29
CA ARG A 79 -10.63 -7.41 7.76
C ARG A 79 -11.31 -6.15 7.34
N ALA A 80 -10.54 -5.11 7.06
CA ALA A 80 -10.97 -3.81 6.58
C ALA A 80 -9.94 -3.28 5.58
N LEU A 81 -10.30 -2.23 4.86
CA LEU A 81 -9.41 -1.44 4.02
C LEU A 81 -9.47 0.01 4.51
N SER A 82 -8.35 0.57 4.94
CA SER A 82 -8.21 1.99 5.33
C SER A 82 -8.29 2.87 4.09
N TRP A 83 -9.51 3.08 3.57
CA TRP A 83 -9.71 3.59 2.20
C TRP A 83 -9.32 5.06 2.05
N THR A 84 -9.69 5.92 3.00
CA THR A 84 -9.35 7.34 2.91
C THR A 84 -7.83 7.55 2.91
N SER A 85 -7.14 7.03 3.93
CA SER A 85 -5.70 7.29 4.10
C SER A 85 -4.83 6.60 3.08
N ASP A 86 -5.11 5.32 2.81
CA ASP A 86 -4.20 4.45 2.06
C ASP A 86 -4.51 4.47 0.54
N VAL A 87 -5.70 4.97 0.17
CA VAL A 87 -6.11 5.05 -1.25
C VAL A 87 -6.41 6.48 -1.67
N ILE A 88 -7.42 7.14 -1.11
CA ILE A 88 -7.87 8.46 -1.62
C ILE A 88 -6.76 9.51 -1.49
N GLU A 89 -6.18 9.65 -0.28
CA GLU A 89 -5.12 10.62 -0.04
C GLU A 89 -3.83 10.28 -0.81
N MET A 90 -3.50 8.99 -0.89
CA MET A 90 -2.35 8.52 -1.68
C MET A 90 -2.56 8.72 -3.17
N ALA A 91 -3.76 8.46 -3.69
CA ALA A 91 -4.09 8.71 -5.09
C ALA A 91 -3.92 10.19 -5.45
N LYS A 92 -4.36 11.07 -4.54
CA LYS A 92 -4.13 12.51 -4.71
C LYS A 92 -2.64 12.85 -4.77
N LEU A 93 -1.85 12.38 -3.81
CA LEU A 93 -0.40 12.61 -3.80
C LEU A 93 0.26 12.12 -5.08
N LEU A 94 -0.08 10.90 -5.50
CA LEU A 94 0.48 10.27 -6.70
C LEU A 94 0.09 11.03 -7.96
N ASN A 95 -1.20 11.36 -8.13
CA ASN A 95 -1.68 12.10 -9.31
C ASN A 95 -1.07 13.50 -9.40
N ASP A 96 -0.92 14.20 -8.28
CA ASP A 96 -0.25 15.52 -8.24
C ASP A 96 1.22 15.43 -8.73
N ASN A 97 1.84 14.24 -8.61
CA ASN A 97 3.20 13.94 -9.05
C ASN A 97 3.27 13.12 -10.35
N GLY A 98 2.17 12.98 -11.08
CA GLY A 98 2.12 12.37 -12.40
C GLY A 98 2.00 10.84 -12.43
N TYR A 99 1.89 10.18 -11.29
CA TYR A 99 1.69 8.73 -11.19
C TYR A 99 0.20 8.38 -11.26
N ALA A 100 -0.15 7.31 -11.96
CA ALA A 100 -1.47 6.70 -11.84
C ALA A 100 -1.55 5.93 -10.51
N ALA A 101 -2.71 5.97 -9.85
CA ALA A 101 -2.99 5.20 -8.65
C ALA A 101 -4.15 4.24 -8.89
N ILE A 102 -4.01 3.02 -8.41
CA ILE A 102 -5.00 1.95 -8.57
C ILE A 102 -5.33 1.44 -7.17
N GLY A 103 -6.45 1.88 -6.62
CA GLY A 103 -6.92 1.44 -5.30
C GLY A 103 -7.49 0.03 -5.36
N LEU A 104 -6.89 -0.92 -4.67
CA LEU A 104 -7.29 -2.33 -4.68
C LEU A 104 -8.22 -2.66 -3.51
N LYS A 105 -9.44 -3.09 -3.83
CA LYS A 105 -10.36 -3.73 -2.89
C LYS A 105 -10.19 -5.24 -3.00
N TYR A 106 -9.30 -5.81 -2.20
CA TYR A 106 -9.03 -7.25 -2.16
C TYR A 106 -9.98 -7.97 -1.20
N HIS A 107 -10.13 -9.29 -1.34
CA HIS A 107 -10.95 -10.11 -0.45
C HIS A 107 -10.57 -9.91 1.02
N LEU A 108 -11.60 -9.77 1.86
CA LEU A 108 -11.47 -9.60 3.29
C LEU A 108 -12.05 -10.79 4.05
N ASN A 109 -11.48 -11.06 5.20
CA ASN A 109 -12.08 -11.98 6.15
C ASN A 109 -13.36 -11.36 6.74
N THR A 110 -14.52 -11.91 6.35
CA THR A 110 -15.84 -11.45 6.78
C THR A 110 -16.31 -12.13 8.07
N GLY A 111 -15.54 -13.09 8.59
CA GLY A 111 -15.85 -13.76 9.85
C GLY A 111 -15.78 -12.81 11.04
N THR A 112 -16.69 -12.97 11.99
CA THR A 112 -16.64 -12.26 13.27
C THR A 112 -15.37 -12.68 14.03
N MET A 113 -14.54 -11.70 14.41
CA MET A 113 -13.41 -11.95 15.26
C MET A 113 -13.91 -12.27 16.68
N GLN A 114 -14.15 -13.54 16.96
CA GLN A 114 -14.24 -13.96 18.34
C GLN A 114 -12.80 -14.13 18.84
N MET A 115 -12.31 -13.10 19.52
CA MET A 115 -11.10 -13.28 20.33
C MET A 115 -11.39 -14.39 21.34
N PRO A 116 -10.61 -15.47 21.36
CA PRO A 116 -10.78 -16.49 22.39
C PRO A 116 -10.78 -15.84 23.77
N LYS A 117 -11.77 -16.19 24.60
CA LYS A 117 -11.91 -15.63 25.94
C LYS A 117 -10.60 -15.86 26.71
N GLY A 118 -9.87 -14.78 27.06
CA GLY A 118 -8.59 -14.87 27.75
C GLY A 118 -7.34 -14.77 26.87
N MET A 119 -7.47 -14.60 25.55
CA MET A 119 -6.33 -14.29 24.69
C MET A 119 -5.80 -12.90 25.04
N LYS A 120 -4.64 -12.85 25.67
CA LYS A 120 -3.91 -11.60 25.85
C LYS A 120 -3.23 -11.28 24.51
N MET A 121 -3.39 -10.03 24.04
CA MET A 121 -2.53 -9.53 22.97
C MET A 121 -1.07 -9.79 23.37
N PRO A 122 -0.23 -10.34 22.48
CA PRO A 122 1.19 -10.47 22.80
C PRO A 122 1.71 -9.10 23.24
N PRO A 123 2.58 -9.04 24.25
CA PRO A 123 3.13 -7.77 24.69
C PRO A 123 3.77 -7.08 23.50
N MET A 124 3.51 -5.78 23.38
CA MET A 124 4.18 -4.94 22.39
C MET A 124 5.69 -5.07 22.63
N VAL A 125 6.41 -5.66 21.68
CA VAL A 125 7.85 -5.81 21.78
C VAL A 125 8.46 -4.46 21.52
N ASP A 126 9.04 -3.86 22.54
CA ASP A 126 9.82 -2.65 22.47
C ASP A 126 11.04 -2.83 21.53
N VAL A 127 11.63 -1.72 21.13
CA VAL A 127 12.87 -1.63 20.34
C VAL A 127 14.01 -2.49 20.94
N THR A 128 14.01 -2.67 22.25
CA THR A 128 14.94 -3.59 22.95
C THR A 128 14.79 -5.05 22.53
N GLY A 129 13.64 -5.47 21.98
CA GLY A 129 13.43 -6.79 21.37
C GLY A 129 14.20 -7.00 20.06
N PHE A 130 14.80 -5.95 19.49
CA PHE A 130 15.65 -6.04 18.29
C PHE A 130 17.05 -6.66 18.56
N ALA A 131 17.37 -7.06 19.77
CA ALA A 131 18.68 -7.62 20.11
C ALA A 131 19.13 -8.80 19.22
N ASN A 132 18.19 -9.46 18.54
CA ASN A 132 18.42 -10.59 17.66
C ASN A 132 17.78 -10.42 16.29
N PHE A 133 18.15 -9.40 15.54
CA PHE A 133 17.64 -9.20 14.17
C PHE A 133 17.74 -10.42 13.26
N LYS A 134 18.79 -11.21 13.41
CA LYS A 134 18.98 -12.44 12.64
C LYS A 134 17.95 -13.53 12.93
N ASP A 135 17.28 -13.45 14.08
CA ASP A 135 16.26 -14.37 14.52
C ASP A 135 14.84 -13.79 14.33
N ALA A 136 14.73 -12.55 13.79
CA ALA A 136 13.45 -11.95 13.51
C ALA A 136 12.76 -12.69 12.36
N ASP A 137 11.47 -12.98 12.53
CA ASP A 137 10.65 -13.58 11.48
C ASP A 137 10.12 -12.48 10.54
N CYS A 138 10.32 -12.65 9.24
CA CYS A 138 9.72 -11.77 8.24
C CYS A 138 8.19 -11.87 8.21
N ASN A 139 7.64 -12.95 8.75
CA ASN A 139 6.21 -13.23 8.89
C ASN A 139 5.79 -13.15 10.38
N PRO A 140 5.73 -11.95 10.99
CA PRO A 140 5.49 -11.83 12.44
C PRO A 140 4.10 -12.29 12.87
N ALA A 141 3.15 -12.43 11.97
CA ALA A 141 1.82 -12.96 12.25
C ALA A 141 1.75 -14.48 12.13
N HIS A 142 2.85 -15.14 11.74
CA HIS A 142 2.94 -16.59 11.54
C HIS A 142 1.85 -17.18 10.65
N PHE A 143 1.38 -16.40 9.66
CA PHE A 143 0.47 -16.96 8.68
C PHE A 143 1.17 -18.06 7.88
N PRO A 144 0.59 -19.25 7.80
CA PRO A 144 1.16 -20.31 6.99
C PRO A 144 1.09 -19.93 5.50
N GLN A 145 1.98 -20.50 4.70
CA GLN A 145 1.85 -20.43 3.27
C GLN A 145 0.51 -21.09 2.87
N GLY A 146 -0.37 -20.32 2.21
CA GLY A 146 -1.69 -20.83 1.82
C GLY A 146 -2.81 -20.50 2.81
N ASP A 147 -2.59 -19.58 3.77
CA ASP A 147 -3.72 -18.95 4.48
C ASP A 147 -4.75 -18.49 3.47
N SER A 148 -6.00 -18.94 3.62
CA SER A 148 -7.02 -18.83 2.58
C SER A 148 -7.34 -17.38 2.21
N ILE A 149 -7.41 -16.49 3.20
CA ILE A 149 -7.75 -15.08 2.90
C ILE A 149 -6.57 -14.33 2.29
N LEU A 150 -5.35 -14.58 2.77
CA LEU A 150 -4.16 -13.99 2.20
C LEU A 150 -3.92 -14.49 0.76
N ALA A 151 -4.18 -15.76 0.50
CA ALA A 151 -4.09 -16.34 -0.86
C ALA A 151 -5.09 -15.70 -1.81
N LEU A 152 -6.36 -15.52 -1.40
CA LEU A 152 -7.36 -14.83 -2.20
C LEU A 152 -6.95 -13.36 -2.47
N ALA A 153 -6.52 -12.63 -1.44
CA ALA A 153 -6.07 -11.25 -1.61
C ALA A 153 -4.83 -11.13 -2.52
N ALA A 154 -3.92 -12.11 -2.48
CA ALA A 154 -2.76 -12.17 -3.38
C ALA A 154 -3.18 -12.41 -4.84
N ASP A 155 -4.13 -13.30 -5.07
CA ASP A 155 -4.70 -13.54 -6.40
C ASP A 155 -5.42 -12.29 -6.94
N ASP A 156 -6.11 -11.53 -6.07
CA ASP A 156 -6.74 -10.26 -6.42
C ASP A 156 -5.71 -9.21 -6.83
N ALA A 157 -4.60 -9.12 -6.10
CA ALA A 157 -3.52 -8.19 -6.44
C ALA A 157 -2.88 -8.53 -7.79
N ASN A 158 -2.68 -9.82 -8.09
CA ASN A 158 -2.21 -10.27 -9.39
C ASN A 158 -3.25 -10.03 -10.49
N ALA A 159 -4.54 -10.18 -10.21
CA ALA A 159 -5.61 -9.81 -11.14
C ALA A 159 -5.63 -8.30 -11.43
N ALA A 160 -5.42 -7.46 -10.41
CA ALA A 160 -5.27 -6.02 -10.59
C ALA A 160 -4.04 -5.68 -11.44
N MET A 161 -2.90 -6.37 -11.23
CA MET A 161 -1.70 -6.19 -12.05
C MET A 161 -1.98 -6.50 -13.53
N ARG A 162 -2.65 -7.62 -13.82
CA ARG A 162 -3.05 -7.97 -15.19
C ARG A 162 -3.95 -6.91 -15.81
N LEU A 163 -4.98 -6.47 -15.08
CA LEU A 163 -5.89 -5.43 -15.54
C LEU A 163 -5.15 -4.14 -15.93
N VAL A 164 -4.22 -3.68 -15.08
CA VAL A 164 -3.43 -2.48 -15.37
C VAL A 164 -2.58 -2.68 -16.63
N ARG A 165 -1.98 -3.85 -16.81
CA ARG A 165 -1.18 -4.15 -18.01
C ARG A 165 -2.04 -4.28 -19.27
N GLU A 166 -3.25 -4.80 -19.17
CA GLU A 166 -4.23 -4.85 -20.27
C GLU A 166 -4.64 -3.45 -20.74
N HIS A 167 -4.78 -2.50 -19.81
CA HIS A 167 -5.10 -1.10 -20.09
C HIS A 167 -3.87 -0.20 -20.26
N ALA A 168 -2.66 -0.75 -20.27
CA ALA A 168 -1.41 0.03 -20.25
C ALA A 168 -1.32 1.05 -21.39
N ALA A 169 -1.74 0.68 -22.60
CA ALA A 169 -1.73 1.58 -23.75
C ALA A 169 -2.74 2.73 -23.61
N GLU A 170 -3.94 2.44 -23.12
CA GLU A 170 -5.01 3.41 -22.89
C GLU A 170 -4.62 4.42 -21.79
N TRP A 171 -4.08 3.93 -20.69
CA TRP A 171 -3.72 4.73 -19.54
C TRP A 171 -2.29 5.29 -19.62
N LYS A 172 -1.56 4.98 -20.69
CA LYS A 172 -0.16 5.39 -20.92
C LYS A 172 0.77 4.94 -19.77
N ILE A 173 0.64 3.68 -19.37
CA ILE A 173 1.42 3.08 -18.28
C ILE A 173 2.49 2.17 -18.88
N GLU A 174 3.74 2.33 -18.45
CA GLU A 174 4.89 1.51 -18.83
C GLU A 174 5.40 0.68 -17.64
N LYS A 175 5.25 1.22 -16.43
CA LYS A 175 5.73 0.63 -15.18
C LYS A 175 4.61 0.50 -14.16
N VAL A 176 4.55 -0.64 -13.48
CA VAL A 176 3.53 -0.92 -12.46
C VAL A 176 4.17 -1.58 -11.25
N GLY A 177 3.94 -1.01 -10.07
CA GLY A 177 4.39 -1.62 -8.83
C GLY A 177 3.35 -1.54 -7.73
N TYR A 178 3.70 -2.09 -6.57
CA TYR A 178 2.86 -2.09 -5.38
C TYR A 178 3.32 -1.06 -4.35
N LEU A 179 2.38 -0.43 -3.68
CA LEU A 179 2.56 0.20 -2.37
C LEU A 179 1.56 -0.42 -1.41
N GLY A 180 2.06 -1.17 -0.42
CA GLY A 180 1.22 -1.81 0.59
C GLY A 180 1.36 -1.15 1.96
N PHE A 181 0.23 -1.03 2.66
CA PHE A 181 0.17 -0.50 4.03
C PHE A 181 -0.21 -1.62 4.99
N SER A 182 0.55 -1.83 6.06
CA SER A 182 0.23 -2.86 7.06
C SER A 182 -0.04 -4.23 6.40
N ALA A 183 -1.21 -4.82 6.61
CA ALA A 183 -1.60 -6.08 5.96
C ALA A 183 -1.54 -6.03 4.43
N GLY A 184 -1.78 -4.87 3.82
CA GLY A 184 -1.64 -4.67 2.38
C GLY A 184 -0.21 -4.86 1.86
N GLY A 185 0.81 -4.57 2.68
CA GLY A 185 2.19 -4.97 2.37
C GLY A 185 2.34 -6.48 2.28
N GLY A 186 1.73 -7.21 3.22
CA GLY A 186 1.68 -8.67 3.17
C GLY A 186 0.99 -9.20 1.92
N VAL A 187 -0.09 -8.54 1.46
CA VAL A 187 -0.77 -8.89 0.20
C VAL A 187 0.17 -8.68 -0.98
N ALA A 188 0.87 -7.55 -1.07
CA ALA A 188 1.84 -7.29 -2.14
C ALA A 188 2.97 -8.34 -2.20
N PHE A 189 3.51 -8.74 -1.04
CA PHE A 189 4.53 -9.80 -0.97
C PHE A 189 3.96 -11.16 -1.33
N ALA A 190 2.79 -11.53 -0.83
CA ALA A 190 2.14 -12.79 -1.17
C ALA A 190 1.83 -12.88 -2.67
N ALA A 191 1.33 -11.81 -3.28
CA ALA A 191 1.10 -11.69 -4.72
C ALA A 191 2.40 -11.89 -5.50
N THR A 192 3.48 -11.21 -5.12
CA THR A 192 4.79 -11.33 -5.77
C THR A 192 5.36 -12.75 -5.67
N ASN A 193 5.13 -13.46 -4.55
CA ASN A 193 5.60 -14.84 -4.37
C ASN A 193 4.97 -15.84 -5.34
N ILE A 194 3.75 -15.59 -5.79
CA ILE A 194 2.99 -16.46 -6.69
C ILE A 194 2.83 -15.88 -8.09
N ALA A 195 3.39 -14.68 -8.33
CA ALA A 195 3.25 -13.98 -9.60
C ALA A 195 3.83 -14.77 -10.75
N LYS A 196 3.10 -14.82 -11.85
CA LYS A 196 3.61 -15.24 -13.15
C LYS A 196 4.49 -14.12 -13.73
N PRO A 197 5.30 -14.40 -14.76
CA PRO A 197 6.16 -13.38 -15.36
C PRO A 197 5.43 -12.09 -15.75
N GLU A 198 4.22 -12.21 -16.31
CA GLU A 198 3.37 -11.08 -16.70
C GLU A 198 2.73 -10.33 -15.54
N GLU A 199 2.71 -10.92 -14.34
CA GLU A 199 2.16 -10.36 -13.12
C GLU A 199 3.24 -9.75 -12.21
N MET A 200 4.53 -10.00 -12.54
CA MET A 200 5.64 -9.53 -11.71
C MET A 200 5.65 -8.00 -11.65
N PRO A 201 5.65 -7.41 -10.44
CA PRO A 201 5.72 -5.96 -10.30
C PRO A 201 7.08 -5.41 -10.73
N ASP A 202 7.10 -4.20 -11.29
CA ASP A 202 8.35 -3.50 -11.58
C ASP A 202 9.07 -3.03 -10.30
N PHE A 203 8.33 -2.84 -9.20
CA PHE A 203 8.83 -2.51 -7.86
C PHE A 203 7.84 -2.87 -6.77
N ILE A 204 8.33 -2.98 -5.54
CA ILE A 204 7.51 -3.15 -4.35
C ILE A 204 7.88 -2.08 -3.33
N CYS A 205 6.88 -1.40 -2.79
CA CYS A 205 7.02 -0.51 -1.65
C CYS A 205 6.10 -0.97 -0.53
N THR A 206 6.59 -0.89 0.69
CA THR A 206 5.76 -1.16 1.87
C THR A 206 5.95 -0.07 2.91
N ASN A 207 4.84 0.44 3.43
CA ASN A 207 4.82 1.32 4.59
C ASN A 207 4.29 0.52 5.78
N PHE A 208 5.17 0.16 6.72
CA PHE A 208 4.93 -0.70 7.89
C PHE A 208 4.19 -2.02 7.60
N GLY A 209 4.24 -2.50 6.36
CA GLY A 209 3.59 -3.74 5.96
C GLY A 209 4.58 -4.90 5.96
N PRO A 210 4.50 -5.82 6.94
CA PRO A 210 5.36 -6.99 6.99
C PRO A 210 4.97 -7.99 5.90
N ALA A 211 5.87 -8.90 5.58
CA ALA A 211 5.47 -10.10 4.89
C ALA A 211 4.54 -10.92 5.80
N LEU A 212 3.38 -11.33 5.30
CA LEU A 212 2.41 -12.18 6.01
C LEU A 212 2.48 -13.65 5.57
N CYS A 213 3.54 -14.01 4.86
CA CYS A 213 3.82 -15.37 4.41
C CYS A 213 5.33 -15.58 4.38
N PRO A 214 5.80 -16.84 4.30
CA PRO A 214 7.21 -17.12 4.08
C PRO A 214 7.74 -16.42 2.83
N VAL A 215 8.84 -15.70 2.99
CA VAL A 215 9.41 -14.89 1.91
C VAL A 215 10.10 -15.78 0.88
N LYS A 216 9.72 -15.60 -0.37
CA LYS A 216 10.43 -16.13 -1.54
C LYS A 216 10.84 -14.94 -2.41
N VAL A 217 12.12 -14.61 -2.39
CA VAL A 217 12.62 -13.53 -3.22
C VAL A 217 12.67 -14.01 -4.67
N PRO A 218 11.95 -13.37 -5.61
CA PRO A 218 11.99 -13.78 -7.01
C PRO A 218 13.36 -13.50 -7.65
N ASN A 219 13.63 -14.15 -8.78
CA ASN A 219 14.84 -13.89 -9.54
C ASN A 219 14.46 -13.63 -11.02
N PRO A 220 14.66 -12.41 -11.53
CA PRO A 220 15.23 -11.25 -10.83
C PRO A 220 14.30 -10.68 -9.74
N ALA A 221 14.89 -10.18 -8.65
CA ALA A 221 14.15 -9.54 -7.58
C ALA A 221 13.74 -8.11 -7.99
N PRO A 222 12.46 -7.72 -7.89
CA PRO A 222 12.07 -6.34 -8.10
C PRO A 222 12.73 -5.44 -7.04
N PRO A 223 13.05 -4.17 -7.37
CA PRO A 223 13.47 -3.20 -6.37
C PRO A 223 12.47 -3.08 -5.23
N LEU A 224 12.98 -3.02 -4.00
CA LEU A 224 12.17 -2.98 -2.78
C LEU A 224 12.48 -1.72 -1.96
N LEU A 225 11.44 -0.98 -1.60
CA LEU A 225 11.50 0.09 -0.60
C LEU A 225 10.68 -0.29 0.62
N ILE A 226 11.30 -0.22 1.79
CA ILE A 226 10.67 -0.46 3.08
C ILE A 226 10.70 0.84 3.89
N MET A 227 9.54 1.22 4.41
CA MET A 227 9.41 2.37 5.30
C MET A 227 8.61 1.96 6.53
N SER A 228 9.08 2.33 7.72
CA SER A 228 8.36 2.08 8.97
C SER A 228 8.90 2.97 10.08
N ARG A 229 8.13 3.07 11.16
CA ARG A 229 8.68 3.55 12.43
C ARG A 229 9.42 2.42 13.13
N VAL A 230 10.50 2.77 13.82
CA VAL A 230 11.31 1.80 14.57
C VAL A 230 10.54 1.16 15.73
N ASP A 231 9.61 1.91 16.33
CA ASP A 231 8.78 1.47 17.46
C ASP A 231 7.50 0.72 17.07
N HIS A 232 7.32 0.38 15.79
CA HIS A 232 6.20 -0.46 15.39
C HIS A 232 6.47 -1.91 15.82
N SER A 233 5.85 -2.27 16.93
CA SER A 233 6.06 -3.57 17.58
C SER A 233 5.81 -4.73 16.64
N ASN A 234 6.67 -5.74 16.72
CA ASN A 234 6.65 -6.97 15.95
C ASN A 234 6.78 -6.81 14.42
N VAL A 235 6.63 -5.60 13.90
CA VAL A 235 6.70 -5.32 12.46
C VAL A 235 8.08 -4.88 12.04
N ALA A 236 8.68 -3.91 12.73
CA ALA A 236 9.94 -3.34 12.30
C ALA A 236 11.10 -4.36 12.24
N ALA A 237 11.17 -5.30 13.20
CA ALA A 237 12.16 -6.39 13.18
C ALA A 237 11.96 -7.32 11.97
N GLY A 238 10.70 -7.69 11.67
CA GLY A 238 10.37 -8.49 10.49
C GLY A 238 10.71 -7.78 9.17
N LEU A 239 10.57 -6.45 9.13
CA LEU A 239 10.94 -5.66 7.96
C LEU A 239 12.47 -5.59 7.76
N VAL A 240 13.26 -5.56 8.84
CA VAL A 240 14.72 -5.69 8.74
C VAL A 240 15.10 -7.08 8.21
N CYS A 241 14.45 -8.14 8.71
CA CYS A 241 14.63 -9.50 8.17
C CYS A 241 14.31 -9.54 6.66
N LEU A 242 13.17 -8.99 6.24
CA LEU A 242 12.77 -8.92 4.84
C LEU A 242 13.82 -8.18 3.98
N PHE A 243 14.34 -7.06 4.45
CA PHE A 243 15.43 -6.33 3.78
C PHE A 243 16.66 -7.23 3.59
N LEU A 244 17.06 -7.96 4.63
CA LEU A 244 18.22 -8.84 4.58
C LEU A 244 18.02 -10.00 3.61
N GLU A 245 16.82 -10.61 3.56
CA GLU A 245 16.51 -11.67 2.59
C GLU A 245 16.60 -11.16 1.15
N TRP A 246 16.09 -9.94 0.88
CA TRP A 246 16.26 -9.30 -0.43
C TRP A 246 17.73 -9.07 -0.81
N LYS A 247 18.52 -8.60 0.16
CA LYS A 247 19.96 -8.37 -0.05
C LYS A 247 20.74 -9.66 -0.26
N LYS A 248 20.44 -10.74 0.48
CA LYS A 248 21.02 -12.07 0.28
C LYS A 248 20.75 -12.62 -1.12
N ALA A 249 19.58 -12.36 -1.66
CA ALA A 249 19.21 -12.74 -3.04
C ALA A 249 19.82 -11.85 -4.12
N GLY A 250 20.64 -10.85 -3.77
CA GLY A 250 21.23 -9.90 -4.71
C GLY A 250 20.28 -8.78 -5.15
N GLY A 251 19.09 -8.68 -4.55
CA GLY A 251 18.09 -7.68 -4.88
C GLY A 251 18.49 -6.26 -4.46
N ASN A 252 17.97 -5.28 -5.19
CA ASN A 252 18.08 -3.88 -4.83
C ASN A 252 17.01 -3.57 -3.77
N ALA A 253 17.42 -3.35 -2.54
CA ALA A 253 16.54 -3.02 -1.43
C ALA A 253 17.03 -1.82 -0.66
N GLU A 254 16.10 -1.00 -0.20
CA GLU A 254 16.33 0.18 0.62
C GLU A 254 15.34 0.15 1.80
N ILE A 255 15.79 0.58 2.99
CA ILE A 255 14.98 0.59 4.20
C ILE A 255 15.15 1.90 4.97
N HIS A 256 14.02 2.50 5.37
CA HIS A 256 13.97 3.65 6.26
C HIS A 256 13.19 3.29 7.52
N LEU A 257 13.88 3.30 8.65
CA LEU A 257 13.28 3.14 9.97
C LEU A 257 13.36 4.49 10.71
N TYR A 258 12.22 5.15 10.83
CA TYR A 258 12.11 6.46 11.46
C TYR A 258 12.08 6.32 12.98
N GLY A 259 12.97 7.04 13.67
CA GLY A 259 13.15 6.93 15.11
C GLY A 259 12.11 7.71 15.92
N ASP A 260 11.38 8.61 15.29
CA ASP A 260 10.38 9.45 15.93
C ASP A 260 9.05 9.44 15.16
N GLY A 261 8.05 10.03 15.76
CA GLY A 261 6.72 10.14 15.23
C GLY A 261 5.73 9.33 16.03
N LYS A 262 4.67 10.00 16.44
CA LYS A 262 3.52 9.42 17.13
C LYS A 262 2.34 9.54 16.19
N GLY A 263 1.56 8.49 16.09
CA GLY A 263 0.32 8.56 15.33
C GLY A 263 0.29 7.60 14.14
N PRO A 264 -0.76 7.70 13.33
CA PRO A 264 -0.97 6.83 12.19
C PRO A 264 0.12 7.02 11.14
N TYR A 265 0.35 5.98 10.38
CA TYR A 265 1.28 5.97 9.23
C TYR A 265 0.67 6.59 7.98
N GLN A 266 -0.24 7.54 8.16
CA GLN A 266 -0.92 8.29 7.11
C GLN A 266 -0.02 9.34 6.50
N LEU A 267 -0.47 9.95 5.41
CA LEU A 267 0.12 11.18 4.93
C LEU A 267 0.03 12.24 6.01
N MET A 268 1.18 12.75 6.42
CA MET A 268 1.28 13.74 7.49
C MET A 268 1.58 15.11 6.92
N PRO A 269 1.05 16.18 7.55
CA PRO A 269 1.48 17.53 7.24
C PRO A 269 3.01 17.65 7.39
N GLN A 270 3.67 18.31 6.46
CA GLN A 270 5.12 18.51 6.49
C GLN A 270 5.47 19.68 7.42
N ASN A 271 5.27 19.49 8.72
CA ASN A 271 5.48 20.50 9.74
C ASN A 271 6.92 20.55 10.30
N GLY A 272 7.74 19.55 9.95
CA GLY A 272 9.11 19.41 10.43
C GLY A 272 9.17 19.03 11.91
N THR A 273 8.12 18.42 12.45
CA THR A 273 8.05 18.04 13.87
C THR A 273 8.56 16.64 14.14
N THR A 274 8.53 15.76 13.13
CA THR A 274 9.02 14.38 13.22
C THR A 274 9.69 13.95 11.92
N THR A 275 10.63 13.00 11.99
CA THR A 275 11.27 12.44 10.79
C THR A 275 10.33 11.53 10.01
N THR A 276 9.32 10.96 10.68
CA THR A 276 8.30 10.13 10.03
C THR A 276 7.49 10.90 8.99
N GLU A 277 7.30 12.20 9.14
CA GLU A 277 6.59 13.04 8.16
C GLU A 277 7.20 12.93 6.76
N ALA A 278 8.51 12.71 6.66
CA ALA A 278 9.23 12.69 5.39
C ALA A 278 8.96 11.43 4.53
N TRP A 279 8.27 10.41 5.04
CA TRP A 279 8.17 9.11 4.36
C TRP A 279 7.57 9.21 2.94
N SER A 280 6.54 10.01 2.75
CA SER A 280 5.88 10.15 1.45
C SER A 280 6.77 10.86 0.43
N GLN A 281 7.56 11.85 0.86
CA GLN A 281 8.53 12.53 0.01
C GLN A 281 9.70 11.59 -0.33
N GLN A 282 10.14 10.77 0.64
CA GLN A 282 11.17 9.77 0.41
C GLN A 282 10.70 8.71 -0.60
N PHE A 283 9.45 8.28 -0.52
CA PHE A 283 8.84 7.37 -1.49
C PHE A 283 8.85 7.95 -2.92
N LEU A 284 8.39 9.18 -3.10
CA LEU A 284 8.39 9.86 -4.41
C LEU A 284 9.81 10.05 -4.95
N LEU A 285 10.76 10.44 -4.08
CA LEU A 285 12.16 10.58 -4.45
C LEU A 285 12.76 9.24 -4.89
N TRP A 286 12.43 8.16 -4.18
CA TRP A 286 12.89 6.81 -4.51
C TRP A 286 12.36 6.36 -5.87
N LEU A 287 11.06 6.53 -6.16
CA LEU A 287 10.47 6.22 -7.46
C LEU A 287 11.20 6.95 -8.59
N LYS A 288 11.46 8.24 -8.41
CA LYS A 288 12.20 9.06 -9.37
C LYS A 288 13.64 8.58 -9.54
N ALA A 289 14.35 8.34 -8.44
CA ALA A 289 15.76 7.90 -8.46
C ALA A 289 15.95 6.52 -9.11
N LYS A 290 14.93 5.66 -9.05
CA LYS A 290 14.94 4.34 -9.72
C LYS A 290 14.48 4.39 -11.17
N GLY A 291 14.13 5.55 -11.70
CA GLY A 291 13.68 5.70 -13.08
C GLY A 291 12.27 5.18 -13.35
N PHE A 292 11.43 5.10 -12.32
CA PHE A 292 10.02 4.75 -12.47
C PHE A 292 9.13 5.93 -12.88
N CYS A 293 9.70 7.09 -13.12
CA CYS A 293 9.05 8.18 -13.79
C CYS A 293 9.94 8.66 -14.93
N ASP A 294 9.38 8.73 -16.12
CA ASP A 294 10.09 9.37 -17.24
C ASP A 294 10.01 10.89 -17.06
N SER A 295 11.13 11.48 -16.63
CA SER A 295 11.27 12.93 -16.44
C SER A 295 11.60 13.66 -17.76
N SER A 296 11.59 12.94 -18.88
CA SER A 296 12.09 13.41 -20.20
C SER A 296 10.99 13.70 -21.21
N LYS A 297 9.72 13.82 -20.77
CA LYS A 297 8.63 14.29 -21.65
C LYS A 297 8.10 15.63 -21.23
#